data_d0acb44d9251a8cd23757cac9e1f13a0
#
_entry.id   d0acb44d9251a8cd23757cac9e1f13a0
#
_cell.length_a   1.000
_cell.length_b   1.000
_cell.length_c   1.000
_cell.angle_alpha   90.00
_cell.angle_beta   90.00
_cell.angle_gamma   90.00
#
_symmetry.space_group_name_H-M   'P 1'
#
loop_
_entity.id
_entity.type
_entity.pdbx_description
1 polymer ?
#
loop_
_entity_poly.entity_id
_entity_poly.type
_entity_poly.pdbx_seq_one_letter_code
_entity_poly.pdbx_strand_id
1 'polypeptide(L)'
;RLFQSMGCEVIHLGHDRSAEDVAKAAIQEDAHLIAITSYQGGAVEMFTHTRHILDEAGFNHVVLVWGGGGTILPSEIRHLRDSGIARIYSPDDGRELGLTGMVEDAIRMVSGVDLALLSRFDDMGDVGAGDHGGVAKLLTLAENGDSEQLDLRLKNDGDDCPVIGLTGTGGAGKSSLTDELVLRIHRDNPETKIALLATCLLY
;
A
#
# COMPACT_ATOMS: atom_id res chain seq x y z
N ARG A 1 1.90 8.12 13.75
CA ARG A 1 1.53 7.80 15.15
C ARG A 1 0.03 7.98 15.42
N LEU A 2 -0.61 9.12 15.01
CA LEU A 2 -2.05 9.30 15.24
C LEU A 2 -2.90 8.26 14.51
N PHE A 3 -2.64 7.97 13.24
CA PHE A 3 -3.31 6.87 12.54
C PHE A 3 -3.13 5.54 13.26
N GLN A 4 -1.91 5.23 13.71
CA GLN A 4 -1.64 4.00 14.47
C GLN A 4 -2.40 3.96 15.80
N SER A 5 -2.49 5.08 16.53
CA SER A 5 -3.26 5.13 17.79
C SER A 5 -4.77 4.95 17.58
N MET A 6 -5.25 5.10 16.35
CA MET A 6 -6.64 4.86 15.95
C MET A 6 -6.86 3.49 15.30
N GLY A 7 -5.88 2.59 15.39
CA GLY A 7 -5.98 1.22 14.92
C GLY A 7 -5.63 1.00 13.45
N CYS A 8 -5.06 2.00 12.76
CA CYS A 8 -4.59 1.83 11.39
C CYS A 8 -3.20 1.21 11.34
N GLU A 9 -2.98 0.29 10.44
CA GLU A 9 -1.64 -0.05 9.98
C GLU A 9 -1.07 1.12 9.16
N VAL A 10 0.19 1.47 9.38
CA VAL A 10 0.80 2.64 8.75
C VAL A 10 2.14 2.31 8.13
N ILE A 11 2.20 2.41 6.82
CA ILE A 11 3.43 2.31 6.04
C ILE A 11 3.99 3.72 5.85
N HIS A 12 5.13 4.01 6.46
CA HIS A 12 5.73 5.34 6.44
C HIS A 12 6.85 5.42 5.40
N LEU A 13 6.59 6.08 4.29
CA LEU A 13 7.53 6.18 3.17
C LEU A 13 8.65 7.21 3.35
N GLY A 14 8.58 8.04 4.39
CA GLY A 14 9.54 9.13 4.59
C GLY A 14 9.21 10.37 3.77
N HIS A 15 10.22 11.10 3.32
CA HIS A 15 10.10 12.32 2.52
C HIS A 15 10.74 12.16 1.13
N ASP A 16 10.49 13.14 0.24
CA ASP A 16 11.07 13.22 -1.11
C ASP A 16 10.79 11.96 -1.96
N ARG A 17 9.54 11.50 -1.94
CA ARG A 17 9.07 10.37 -2.73
C ARG A 17 8.41 10.85 -4.01
N SER A 18 8.65 10.13 -5.11
CA SER A 18 7.96 10.35 -6.37
C SER A 18 6.52 9.84 -6.33
N ALA A 19 5.68 10.25 -7.27
CA ALA A 19 4.33 9.73 -7.43
C ALA A 19 4.32 8.22 -7.68
N GLU A 20 5.30 7.74 -8.45
CA GLU A 20 5.51 6.32 -8.76
C GLU A 20 5.86 5.52 -7.51
N ASP A 21 6.77 6.03 -6.65
CA ASP A 21 7.12 5.37 -5.40
C ASP A 21 5.92 5.23 -4.47
N VAL A 22 5.12 6.30 -4.37
CA VAL A 22 3.92 6.32 -3.51
C VAL A 22 2.85 5.36 -4.03
N ALA A 23 2.55 5.41 -5.34
CA ALA A 23 1.57 4.53 -5.95
C ALA A 23 2.02 3.06 -5.88
N LYS A 24 3.29 2.78 -6.16
CA LYS A 24 3.86 1.44 -6.08
C LYS A 24 3.74 0.87 -4.67
N ALA A 25 4.09 1.64 -3.64
CA ALA A 25 3.95 1.21 -2.26
C ALA A 25 2.49 0.92 -1.91
N ALA A 26 1.56 1.81 -2.30
CA ALA A 26 0.14 1.60 -2.05
C ALA A 26 -0.41 0.32 -2.70
N ILE A 27 0.04 0.00 -3.92
CA ILE A 27 -0.34 -1.23 -4.63
C ILE A 27 0.24 -2.47 -3.95
N GLN A 28 1.52 -2.41 -3.55
CA GLN A 28 2.22 -3.55 -2.92
C GLN A 28 1.71 -3.88 -1.52
N GLU A 29 1.22 -2.88 -0.79
CA GLU A 29 0.71 -3.01 0.58
C GLU A 29 -0.83 -3.08 0.64
N ASP A 30 -1.51 -3.14 -0.51
CA ASP A 30 -2.98 -3.10 -0.61
C ASP A 30 -3.58 -1.96 0.24
N ALA A 31 -3.00 -0.77 0.15
CA ALA A 31 -3.35 0.35 1.00
C ALA A 31 -4.73 0.93 0.65
N HIS A 32 -5.51 1.28 1.66
CA HIS A 32 -6.83 1.91 1.49
C HIS A 32 -6.78 3.44 1.46
N LEU A 33 -5.71 4.03 2.04
CA LEU A 33 -5.54 5.47 2.18
C LEU A 33 -4.10 5.89 1.90
N ILE A 34 -3.95 6.92 1.10
CA ILE A 34 -2.68 7.64 0.95
C ILE A 34 -2.85 9.03 1.53
N ALA A 35 -2.04 9.34 2.55
CA ALA A 35 -1.98 10.66 3.15
C ALA A 35 -0.63 11.33 2.83
N ILE A 36 -0.67 12.41 2.05
CA ILE A 36 0.53 13.16 1.66
C ILE A 36 0.49 14.55 2.28
N THR A 37 1.65 15.02 2.74
CA THR A 37 1.83 16.41 3.15
C THR A 37 2.84 17.07 2.23
N SER A 38 2.52 18.24 1.69
CA SER A 38 3.44 19.01 0.86
C SER A 38 3.21 20.49 1.04
N TYR A 39 4.30 21.25 1.08
CA TYR A 39 4.32 22.72 1.10
C TYR A 39 5.00 23.29 -0.15
N GLN A 40 5.35 22.44 -1.12
CA GLN A 40 6.11 22.82 -2.31
C GLN A 40 5.21 22.98 -3.54
N GLY A 41 5.65 23.79 -4.49
CA GLY A 41 5.08 23.80 -5.84
C GLY A 41 5.24 22.44 -6.51
N GLY A 42 4.33 22.10 -7.46
CA GLY A 42 4.33 20.80 -8.11
C GLY A 42 3.53 19.72 -7.37
N ALA A 43 2.92 20.05 -6.25
CA ALA A 43 2.13 19.10 -5.49
C ALA A 43 0.85 18.68 -6.26
N VAL A 44 0.25 19.60 -7.03
CA VAL A 44 -0.94 19.29 -7.87
C VAL A 44 -0.60 18.21 -8.88
N GLU A 45 0.51 18.36 -9.58
CA GLU A 45 0.99 17.40 -10.58
C GLU A 45 1.31 16.05 -9.94
N MET A 46 1.95 16.05 -8.78
CA MET A 46 2.25 14.83 -8.04
C MET A 46 0.99 14.05 -7.67
N PHE A 47 -0.03 14.74 -7.12
CA PHE A 47 -1.29 14.10 -6.73
C PHE A 47 -2.05 13.56 -7.93
N THR A 48 -2.16 14.35 -8.99
CA THR A 48 -2.84 13.95 -10.22
C THR A 48 -2.15 12.75 -10.85
N HIS A 49 -0.82 12.74 -10.85
CA HIS A 49 -0.05 11.62 -11.39
C HIS A 49 -0.15 10.37 -10.52
N THR A 50 -0.10 10.50 -9.19
CA THR A 50 -0.33 9.37 -8.27
C THR A 50 -1.71 8.75 -8.50
N ARG A 51 -2.78 9.56 -8.64
CA ARG A 51 -4.14 9.08 -8.93
C ARG A 51 -4.18 8.33 -10.26
N HIS A 52 -3.57 8.88 -11.31
CA HIS A 52 -3.53 8.26 -12.62
C HIS A 52 -2.87 6.87 -12.60
N ILE A 53 -1.71 6.74 -11.94
CA ILE A 53 -1.02 5.44 -11.80
C ILE A 53 -1.91 4.42 -11.07
N LEU A 54 -2.57 4.84 -9.99
CA LEU A 54 -3.47 3.96 -9.24
C LEU A 54 -4.68 3.52 -10.07
N ASP A 55 -5.26 4.44 -10.86
CA ASP A 55 -6.41 4.13 -11.72
C ASP A 55 -6.04 3.16 -12.84
N GLU A 56 -4.88 3.36 -13.48
CA GLU A 56 -4.35 2.44 -14.50
C GLU A 56 -4.06 1.04 -13.93
N ALA A 57 -3.68 0.96 -12.66
CA ALA A 57 -3.45 -0.30 -11.96
C ALA A 57 -4.73 -0.94 -11.38
N GLY A 58 -5.91 -0.32 -11.56
CA GLY A 58 -7.17 -0.82 -11.00
C GLY A 58 -7.36 -0.55 -9.50
N PHE A 59 -6.56 0.37 -8.91
CA PHE A 59 -6.61 0.78 -7.50
C PHE A 59 -7.37 2.10 -7.31
N ASN A 60 -8.46 2.29 -8.05
CA ASN A 60 -9.31 3.49 -8.01
C ASN A 60 -10.04 3.69 -6.67
N HIS A 61 -10.15 2.65 -5.86
CA HIS A 61 -10.73 2.67 -4.51
C HIS A 61 -9.85 3.36 -3.47
N VAL A 62 -8.55 3.49 -3.73
CA VAL A 62 -7.61 4.09 -2.78
C VAL A 62 -7.95 5.56 -2.56
N VAL A 63 -8.20 5.93 -1.32
CA VAL A 63 -8.54 7.30 -0.91
C VAL A 63 -7.26 8.14 -0.84
N LEU A 64 -7.21 9.25 -1.56
CA LEU A 64 -6.09 10.20 -1.48
C LEU A 64 -6.51 11.43 -0.68
N VAL A 65 -5.72 11.76 0.35
CA VAL A 65 -5.92 12.98 1.13
C VAL A 65 -4.64 13.80 1.18
N TRP A 66 -4.79 15.11 1.18
CA TRP A 66 -3.68 16.04 1.26
C TRP A 66 -3.79 16.93 2.49
N GLY A 67 -2.69 17.02 3.26
CA GLY A 67 -2.51 17.96 4.36
C GLY A 67 -1.35 18.93 4.13
N GLY A 68 -1.38 20.08 4.77
CA GLY A 68 -0.29 21.06 4.68
C GLY A 68 -0.54 22.25 3.76
N GLY A 69 -1.77 22.46 3.36
CA GLY A 69 -2.23 23.33 2.29
C GLY A 69 -2.19 24.83 2.50
N GLY A 70 -1.18 25.40 3.16
CA GLY A 70 -1.05 26.87 3.24
C GLY A 70 -0.74 27.55 1.90
N THR A 71 -0.44 26.79 0.85
CA THR A 71 0.00 27.29 -0.45
C THR A 71 -0.93 26.96 -1.62
N ILE A 72 -2.06 26.27 -1.36
CA ILE A 72 -2.96 25.83 -2.44
C ILE A 72 -4.00 26.89 -2.73
N LEU A 73 -4.14 27.24 -4.01
CA LEU A 73 -5.17 28.16 -4.47
C LEU A 73 -6.56 27.51 -4.51
N PRO A 74 -7.66 28.26 -4.30
CA PRO A 74 -9.01 27.70 -4.41
C PRO A 74 -9.34 27.09 -5.77
N SER A 75 -8.68 27.54 -6.85
CA SER A 75 -8.79 26.95 -8.18
C SER A 75 -8.13 25.58 -8.26
N GLU A 76 -6.99 25.40 -7.63
CA GLU A 76 -6.27 24.13 -7.56
C GLU A 76 -7.04 23.11 -6.72
N ILE A 77 -7.65 23.52 -5.63
CA ILE A 77 -8.51 22.64 -4.81
C ILE A 77 -9.66 22.07 -5.64
N ARG A 78 -10.30 22.90 -6.49
CA ARG A 78 -11.36 22.41 -7.38
C ARG A 78 -10.81 21.40 -8.39
N HIS A 79 -9.70 21.74 -9.05
CA HIS A 79 -9.05 20.86 -10.02
C HIS A 79 -8.67 19.50 -9.41
N LEU A 80 -8.10 19.48 -8.21
CA LEU A 80 -7.73 18.26 -7.52
C LEU A 80 -8.93 17.40 -7.13
N ARG A 81 -10.02 18.02 -6.68
CA ARG A 81 -11.27 17.29 -6.41
C ARG A 81 -11.85 16.66 -7.67
N ASP A 82 -11.84 17.40 -8.78
CA ASP A 82 -12.28 16.89 -10.07
C ASP A 82 -11.38 15.76 -10.59
N SER A 83 -10.12 15.71 -10.14
CA SER A 83 -9.13 14.65 -10.43
C SER A 83 -9.19 13.47 -9.45
N GLY A 84 -10.21 13.38 -8.59
CA GLY A 84 -10.40 12.21 -7.71
C GLY A 84 -9.66 12.27 -6.38
N ILE A 85 -9.15 13.45 -5.97
CA ILE A 85 -8.59 13.62 -4.61
C ILE A 85 -9.74 13.82 -3.62
N ALA A 86 -9.85 12.91 -2.67
CA ALA A 86 -11.00 12.85 -1.77
C ALA A 86 -11.10 14.07 -0.83
N ARG A 87 -9.97 14.49 -0.27
CA ARG A 87 -9.93 15.62 0.68
C ARG A 87 -8.61 16.36 0.63
N ILE A 88 -8.71 17.68 0.72
CA ILE A 88 -7.58 18.59 0.89
C ILE A 88 -7.83 19.35 2.18
N TYR A 89 -6.96 19.17 3.16
CA TYR A 89 -7.05 19.86 4.45
C TYR A 89 -6.31 21.20 4.38
N SER A 90 -7.09 22.27 4.48
CA SER A 90 -6.60 23.63 4.54
C SER A 90 -6.14 23.98 5.96
N PRO A 91 -5.41 25.12 6.14
CA PRO A 91 -5.11 25.63 7.47
C PRO A 91 -6.35 25.93 8.32
N ASP A 92 -7.47 26.28 7.68
CA ASP A 92 -8.74 26.54 8.38
C ASP A 92 -9.36 25.23 8.87
N ASP A 93 -9.34 24.17 8.07
CA ASP A 93 -9.72 22.82 8.52
C ASP A 93 -8.85 22.40 9.72
N GLY A 94 -7.56 22.70 9.69
CA GLY A 94 -6.66 22.42 10.82
C GLY A 94 -7.00 23.18 12.11
N ARG A 95 -7.53 24.40 12.01
CA ARG A 95 -7.99 25.18 13.17
C ARG A 95 -9.33 24.66 13.70
N GLU A 96 -10.23 24.27 12.82
CA GLU A 96 -11.58 23.82 13.15
C GLU A 96 -11.59 22.37 13.69
N LEU A 97 -10.97 21.44 12.98
CA LEU A 97 -10.97 20.02 13.30
C LEU A 97 -9.83 19.61 14.24
N GLY A 98 -8.75 20.37 14.24
CA GLY A 98 -7.50 19.94 14.84
C GLY A 98 -6.89 18.73 14.11
N LEU A 99 -5.68 18.35 14.49
CA LEU A 99 -4.98 17.23 13.85
C LEU A 99 -5.72 15.90 14.03
N THR A 100 -6.27 15.67 15.22
CA THR A 100 -7.05 14.46 15.53
C THR A 100 -8.30 14.36 14.66
N GLY A 101 -9.07 15.43 14.56
CA GLY A 101 -10.29 15.45 13.76
C GLY A 101 -10.03 15.29 12.26
N MET A 102 -8.91 15.80 11.72
CA MET A 102 -8.51 15.54 10.33
C MET A 102 -8.19 14.06 10.09
N VAL A 103 -7.53 13.40 11.04
CA VAL A 103 -7.23 11.96 10.94
C VAL A 103 -8.52 11.12 11.02
N GLU A 104 -9.43 11.45 11.95
CA GLU A 104 -10.73 10.81 12.06
C GLU A 104 -11.57 10.97 10.78
N ASP A 105 -11.54 12.16 10.18
CA ASP A 105 -12.24 12.44 8.91
C ASP A 105 -11.67 11.58 7.78
N ALA A 106 -10.35 11.47 7.66
CA ALA A 106 -9.69 10.63 6.67
C ALA A 106 -10.03 9.13 6.85
N ILE A 107 -10.03 8.62 8.08
CA ILE A 107 -10.41 7.24 8.40
C ILE A 107 -11.89 7.00 8.04
N ARG A 108 -12.76 7.98 8.32
CA ARG A 108 -14.18 7.87 7.98
C ARG A 108 -14.44 7.77 6.48
N MET A 109 -13.63 8.44 5.66
CA MET A 109 -13.72 8.32 4.21
C MET A 109 -13.41 6.90 3.73
N VAL A 110 -12.40 6.26 4.31
CA VAL A 110 -12.07 4.86 4.02
C VAL A 110 -13.18 3.92 4.52
N SER A 111 -13.73 4.16 5.71
CA SER A 111 -14.81 3.34 6.26
C SER A 111 -16.11 3.45 5.45
N GLY A 112 -16.28 4.49 4.64
CA GLY A 112 -17.38 4.64 3.69
C GLY A 112 -17.16 3.87 2.38
N VAL A 113 -15.96 3.41 2.11
CA VAL A 113 -15.66 2.50 1.01
C VAL A 113 -16.03 1.09 1.47
N ASP A 114 -16.85 0.40 0.69
CA ASP A 114 -17.20 -0.99 1.01
C ASP A 114 -15.98 -1.89 0.78
N LEU A 115 -15.18 -2.08 1.83
CA LEU A 115 -13.98 -2.92 1.80
C LEU A 115 -14.31 -4.38 1.44
N ALA A 116 -15.53 -4.83 1.74
CA ALA A 116 -15.99 -6.14 1.31
C ALA A 116 -16.23 -6.22 -0.21
N LEU A 117 -16.55 -5.08 -0.86
CA LEU A 117 -16.59 -5.00 -2.33
C LEU A 117 -15.18 -4.99 -2.94
N LEU A 118 -14.19 -4.45 -2.22
CA LEU A 118 -12.80 -4.41 -2.67
C LEU A 118 -12.13 -5.79 -2.59
N SER A 119 -12.57 -6.63 -1.66
CA SER A 119 -12.19 -8.04 -1.58
C SER A 119 -12.94 -8.93 -2.59
N ARG A 120 -13.83 -8.36 -3.41
CA ARG A 120 -14.44 -9.10 -4.53
C ARG A 120 -13.40 -9.34 -5.60
N PHE A 121 -12.97 -10.56 -5.62
CA PHE A 121 -11.99 -11.11 -6.57
C PHE A 121 -12.59 -11.41 -7.95
N ASP A 122 -13.85 -11.09 -8.18
CA ASP A 122 -14.53 -11.38 -9.43
C ASP A 122 -13.86 -10.72 -10.65
N ASP A 123 -13.16 -9.59 -10.41
CA ASP A 123 -12.39 -8.87 -11.42
C ASP A 123 -10.87 -9.15 -11.37
N MET A 124 -10.38 -9.92 -10.39
CA MET A 124 -8.99 -10.36 -10.41
C MET A 124 -8.84 -11.50 -11.41
N GLY A 125 -8.15 -11.24 -12.50
CA GLY A 125 -7.63 -12.28 -13.38
C GLY A 125 -6.72 -13.25 -12.62
N ASP A 126 -6.23 -14.28 -13.28
CA ASP A 126 -5.22 -15.18 -12.70
C ASP A 126 -4.04 -14.33 -12.21
N VAL A 127 -3.74 -14.41 -10.90
CA VAL A 127 -2.61 -13.69 -10.30
C VAL A 127 -1.33 -14.26 -10.90
N GLY A 128 -0.82 -13.55 -11.88
CA GLY A 128 0.37 -13.96 -12.62
C GLY A 128 1.66 -13.60 -11.89
N ALA A 129 2.74 -14.21 -12.34
CA ALA A 129 4.07 -13.86 -11.85
C ALA A 129 4.41 -12.39 -12.15
N GLY A 130 4.56 -11.58 -11.09
CA GLY A 130 4.84 -10.13 -11.18
C GLY A 130 3.61 -9.25 -10.94
N ASP A 131 2.45 -9.82 -10.69
CA ASP A 131 1.27 -9.08 -10.24
C ASP A 131 1.36 -8.81 -8.72
N HIS A 132 2.06 -7.74 -8.38
CA HIS A 132 2.25 -7.35 -6.98
C HIS A 132 0.93 -6.97 -6.29
N GLY A 133 0.01 -6.34 -7.00
CA GLY A 133 -1.30 -5.96 -6.47
C GLY A 133 -2.18 -7.17 -6.18
N GLY A 134 -2.19 -8.15 -7.08
CA GLY A 134 -2.89 -9.42 -6.88
C GLY A 134 -2.35 -10.20 -5.68
N VAL A 135 -1.02 -10.28 -5.56
CA VAL A 135 -0.38 -10.92 -4.40
C VAL A 135 -0.71 -10.19 -3.10
N ALA A 136 -0.66 -8.85 -3.07
CA ALA A 136 -1.00 -8.07 -1.88
C ALA A 136 -2.44 -8.34 -1.42
N LYS A 137 -3.40 -8.34 -2.33
CA LYS A 137 -4.80 -8.69 -2.03
C LYS A 137 -4.97 -10.11 -1.50
N LEU A 138 -4.26 -11.09 -2.07
CA LEU A 138 -4.29 -12.47 -1.56
C LEU A 138 -3.74 -12.56 -0.13
N LEU A 139 -2.68 -11.80 0.19
CA LEU A 139 -2.14 -11.73 1.54
C LEU A 139 -3.14 -11.10 2.52
N THR A 140 -3.81 -10.01 2.12
CA THR A 140 -4.88 -9.38 2.91
C THR A 140 -6.01 -10.35 3.22
N LEU A 141 -6.42 -11.19 2.25
CA LEU A 141 -7.43 -12.22 2.50
C LEU A 141 -6.95 -13.31 3.45
N ALA A 142 -5.71 -13.76 3.28
CA ALA A 142 -5.12 -14.76 4.16
C ALA A 142 -5.11 -14.27 5.61
N GLU A 143 -4.77 -13.02 5.82
CA GLU A 143 -4.72 -12.37 7.13
C GLU A 143 -6.11 -12.23 7.74
N ASN A 144 -7.11 -11.88 6.95
CA ASN A 144 -8.49 -11.77 7.38
C ASN A 144 -9.18 -13.12 7.59
N GLY A 145 -8.52 -14.23 7.27
CA GLY A 145 -9.01 -15.59 7.52
C GLY A 145 -10.07 -16.08 6.52
N ASP A 146 -10.18 -15.48 5.35
CA ASP A 146 -11.08 -15.91 4.28
C ASP A 146 -10.48 -17.07 3.48
N SER A 147 -10.38 -18.25 4.15
CA SER A 147 -9.76 -19.45 3.59
C SER A 147 -10.53 -20.01 2.39
N GLU A 148 -11.86 -19.84 2.34
CA GLU A 148 -12.68 -20.38 1.24
C GLU A 148 -12.37 -19.66 -0.08
N GLN A 149 -12.22 -18.34 -0.04
CA GLN A 149 -11.84 -17.58 -1.22
C GLN A 149 -10.39 -17.82 -1.64
N LEU A 150 -9.49 -18.01 -0.67
CA LEU A 150 -8.10 -18.37 -0.96
C LEU A 150 -8.00 -19.74 -1.67
N ASP A 151 -8.68 -20.76 -1.17
CA ASP A 151 -8.65 -22.11 -1.74
C ASP A 151 -9.21 -22.16 -3.17
N LEU A 152 -10.21 -21.31 -3.46
CA LEU A 152 -10.76 -21.17 -4.82
C LEU A 152 -9.76 -20.56 -5.81
N ARG A 153 -8.82 -19.75 -5.34
CA ARG A 153 -7.86 -18.99 -6.16
C ARG A 153 -6.48 -19.63 -6.23
N LEU A 154 -6.05 -20.23 -5.13
CA LEU A 154 -4.82 -21.01 -5.08
C LEU A 154 -5.10 -22.38 -5.71
N LYS A 155 -5.31 -22.41 -7.03
CA LYS A 155 -5.28 -23.67 -7.75
C LYS A 155 -3.91 -24.29 -7.50
N ASN A 156 -3.92 -25.46 -6.88
CA ASN A 156 -2.74 -26.28 -6.74
C ASN A 156 -2.33 -26.78 -8.15
N ASP A 157 -1.61 -25.96 -8.86
CA ASP A 157 -1.00 -26.33 -10.15
C ASP A 157 0.29 -27.15 -9.93
N GLY A 158 0.34 -27.92 -8.83
CA GLY A 158 1.24 -29.06 -8.70
C GLY A 158 2.75 -28.79 -8.85
N ASP A 159 3.17 -27.55 -9.03
CA ASP A 159 4.59 -27.21 -9.07
C ASP A 159 5.14 -27.21 -7.64
N ASP A 160 5.93 -28.25 -7.35
CA ASP A 160 6.70 -28.36 -6.10
C ASP A 160 7.68 -27.20 -6.00
N CYS A 161 7.20 -26.03 -5.54
CA CYS A 161 8.08 -24.91 -5.21
C CYS A 161 8.92 -25.29 -3.98
N PRO A 162 10.23 -25.38 -4.09
CA PRO A 162 11.07 -25.74 -2.94
C PRO A 162 11.02 -24.64 -1.88
N VAL A 163 10.69 -25.03 -0.65
CA VAL A 163 10.63 -24.13 0.51
C VAL A 163 11.83 -24.40 1.42
N ILE A 164 12.61 -23.36 1.69
CA ILE A 164 13.77 -23.43 2.59
C ILE A 164 13.45 -22.66 3.86
N GLY A 165 13.34 -23.34 5.00
CA GLY A 165 13.14 -22.73 6.31
C GLY A 165 14.46 -22.45 7.02
N LEU A 166 14.68 -21.20 7.46
CA LEU A 166 15.82 -20.79 8.27
C LEU A 166 15.35 -20.47 9.69
N THR A 167 15.83 -21.22 10.68
CA THR A 167 15.50 -21.02 12.09
C THR A 167 16.76 -20.90 12.95
N GLY A 168 16.64 -20.30 14.13
CA GLY A 168 17.73 -20.13 15.07
C GLY A 168 17.48 -18.98 16.05
N THR A 169 18.30 -18.89 17.08
CA THR A 169 18.23 -17.87 18.12
C THR A 169 18.55 -16.46 17.59
N GLY A 170 18.24 -15.43 18.39
CA GLY A 170 18.66 -14.05 18.10
C GLY A 170 20.19 -13.96 17.93
N GLY A 171 20.66 -13.21 16.95
CA GLY A 171 22.09 -13.04 16.67
C GLY A 171 22.80 -14.21 15.98
N ALA A 172 22.08 -15.30 15.64
CA ALA A 172 22.69 -16.48 14.98
C ALA A 172 23.06 -16.27 13.50
N GLY A 173 22.87 -15.06 12.96
CA GLY A 173 23.23 -14.74 11.58
C GLY A 173 22.21 -15.20 10.53
N LYS A 174 20.95 -15.48 10.91
CA LYS A 174 19.90 -15.91 9.97
C LYS A 174 19.73 -14.95 8.80
N SER A 175 19.58 -13.67 9.06
CA SER A 175 19.40 -12.65 8.01
C SER A 175 20.60 -12.58 7.07
N SER A 176 21.83 -12.62 7.62
CA SER A 176 23.04 -12.63 6.80
C SER A 176 23.15 -13.88 5.93
N LEU A 177 22.72 -15.04 6.45
CA LEU A 177 22.66 -16.27 5.66
C LEU A 177 21.59 -16.20 4.58
N THR A 178 20.42 -15.63 4.89
CA THR A 178 19.35 -15.40 3.91
C THR A 178 19.82 -14.54 2.76
N ASP A 179 20.45 -13.39 3.08
CA ASP A 179 21.00 -12.47 2.07
C ASP A 179 22.01 -13.17 1.14
N GLU A 180 22.94 -13.92 1.74
CA GLU A 180 23.95 -14.64 0.96
C GLU A 180 23.35 -15.74 0.07
N LEU A 181 22.36 -16.47 0.57
CA LEU A 181 21.64 -17.49 -0.22
C LEU A 181 20.92 -16.87 -1.41
N VAL A 182 20.16 -15.80 -1.17
CA VAL A 182 19.44 -15.07 -2.25
C VAL A 182 20.39 -14.56 -3.30
N LEU A 183 21.50 -13.92 -2.88
CA LEU A 183 22.51 -13.41 -3.81
C LEU A 183 23.16 -14.53 -4.64
N ARG A 184 23.45 -15.67 -4.07
CA ARG A 184 24.03 -16.82 -4.80
C ARG A 184 23.03 -17.44 -5.75
N ILE A 185 21.80 -17.67 -5.31
CA ILE A 185 20.76 -18.26 -6.19
C ILE A 185 20.51 -17.33 -7.37
N HIS A 186 20.37 -16.02 -7.12
CA HIS A 186 20.14 -15.04 -8.20
C HIS A 186 21.34 -14.94 -9.16
N ARG A 187 22.56 -14.98 -8.64
CA ARG A 187 23.78 -14.96 -9.49
C ARG A 187 23.90 -16.19 -10.38
N ASP A 188 23.62 -17.37 -9.80
CA ASP A 188 23.80 -18.63 -10.52
C ASP A 188 22.58 -18.97 -11.41
N ASN A 189 21.40 -18.42 -11.07
CA ASN A 189 20.14 -18.59 -11.81
C ASN A 189 19.35 -17.26 -11.87
N PRO A 190 19.70 -16.31 -12.71
CA PRO A 190 19.11 -14.97 -12.75
C PRO A 190 17.60 -14.94 -13.02
N GLU A 191 17.08 -15.96 -13.69
CA GLU A 191 15.65 -16.08 -14.03
C GLU A 191 14.81 -16.67 -12.88
N THR A 192 15.45 -17.16 -11.80
CA THR A 192 14.74 -17.73 -10.67
C THR A 192 14.05 -16.64 -9.84
N LYS A 193 12.76 -16.78 -9.65
CA LYS A 193 11.99 -15.92 -8.74
C LYS A 193 12.11 -16.45 -7.32
N ILE A 194 12.43 -15.57 -6.38
CA ILE A 194 12.62 -15.89 -4.97
C ILE A 194 11.64 -15.07 -4.16
N ALA A 195 10.81 -15.74 -3.35
CA ALA A 195 9.98 -15.09 -2.35
C ALA A 195 10.60 -15.27 -0.95
N LEU A 196 10.60 -14.23 -0.16
CA LEU A 196 11.07 -14.24 1.22
C LEU A 196 9.89 -13.97 2.15
N LEU A 197 9.62 -14.89 3.07
CA LEU A 197 8.63 -14.72 4.13
C LEU A 197 9.35 -14.59 5.47
N ALA A 198 9.29 -13.41 6.08
CA ALA A 198 9.84 -13.16 7.41
C ALA A 198 8.71 -13.27 8.45
N THR A 199 8.84 -14.21 9.39
CA THR A 199 7.84 -14.41 10.47
C THR A 199 8.22 -13.72 11.79
N CYS A 200 9.37 -13.05 11.83
CA CYS A 200 9.83 -12.30 13.00
C CYS A 200 9.65 -10.79 12.75
N LEU A 201 8.64 -10.21 13.37
CA LEU A 201 8.33 -8.78 13.31
C LEU A 201 8.82 -8.06 14.59
N LEU A 202 10.07 -8.26 14.97
CA LEU A 202 10.69 -7.47 16.04
C LEU A 202 11.32 -6.21 15.43
N TYR A 203 10.50 -5.19 15.30
CA TYR A 203 10.93 -3.78 15.19
C TYR A 203 10.09 -2.92 16.13
#